data_fcc17c49f64ab236389500d2effea2c1
#
_entry.id   fcc17c49f64ab236389500d2effea2c1
#
_cell.length_a   1.000
_cell.length_b   1.000
_cell.length_c   1.000
_cell.angle_alpha   90.00
_cell.angle_beta   90.00
_cell.angle_gamma   90.00
#
_symmetry.space_group_name_H-M   'P 1'
#
loop_
_entity.id
_entity.type
_entity.pdbx_description
1 polymer ?
#
loop_
_entity_poly.entity_id
_entity_poly.type
_entity_poly.pdbx_seq_one_letter_code
_entity_poly.pdbx_strand_id
1 'polypeptide(L)'
;MKKYLAYTRKLADATPETRNRVVDFWRVVAILVVVFGHWLAASIWIKPDGNIALLNSLEWIPYSAWVTWLVQVMPIFFLAGGYANARALAKVENGDEQRRDWITARMRRLFTPVVPLLLVWVGLILIMHTFVPAEIVYAGAMAATVPLWFLAVYLTLTALAPFTFAWWRRLGPVTVVWLLGAAVAVDVARFVFGLPGVGWVNFLFVWGAVHQVGYWWSSLDLRHAVGARTGRWLFAGSLATLIAITWTGLYPVAMVGIPGAGATNMTPPTVAMFVLGAMQLGIIWATQRAIERFTSKLHSWHGIVAISAVIMTIYLWHLSAMSLFAAGGLFAFDGAFFRIEPGTLAWWLTRPLWLTFLVAVTGVLVSLFAVFEWRISRRPAPNKIQVVVVGVLLTAGSAAAVSTIGIATRDAVVQWSIPAAALAGAALLGALPRPRSHT
;
A
#
# COMPACT_ATOMS: atom_id res chain seq x y z
N MET A 1 19.26 3.54 17.42
CA MET A 1 18.93 4.81 16.76
C MET A 1 20.13 5.53 16.14
N LYS A 2 21.21 5.84 16.88
CA LYS A 2 22.40 6.56 16.33
C LYS A 2 23.01 5.88 15.09
N LYS A 3 23.22 4.55 15.11
CA LYS A 3 23.75 3.78 13.95
C LYS A 3 22.84 3.83 12.73
N TYR A 4 21.54 3.79 12.92
CA TYR A 4 20.54 3.91 11.85
C TYR A 4 20.58 5.30 11.21
N LEU A 5 20.57 6.37 11.99
CA LEU A 5 20.66 7.75 11.48
C LEU A 5 21.97 8.00 10.74
N ALA A 6 23.08 7.45 11.23
CA ALA A 6 24.37 7.56 10.53
C ALA A 6 24.36 6.80 9.18
N TYR A 7 23.74 5.62 9.14
CA TYR A 7 23.57 4.84 7.90
C TYR A 7 22.69 5.58 6.88
N THR A 8 21.53 6.10 7.30
CA THR A 8 20.61 6.80 6.39
C THR A 8 21.17 8.14 5.90
N ARG A 9 22.02 8.83 6.72
CA ARG A 9 22.77 10.01 6.27
C ARG A 9 23.72 9.63 5.13
N LYS A 10 24.54 8.58 5.30
CA LYS A 10 25.43 8.10 4.23
C LYS A 10 24.67 7.76 2.94
N LEU A 11 23.47 7.14 3.05
CA LEU A 11 22.62 6.87 1.88
C LEU A 11 22.10 8.15 1.21
N ALA A 12 21.75 9.16 2.01
CA ALA A 12 21.29 10.43 1.49
C ALA A 12 22.41 11.20 0.79
N ASP A 13 23.61 11.21 1.38
CA ASP A 13 24.80 11.87 0.81
C ASP A 13 25.28 11.16 -0.48
N ALA A 14 25.09 9.83 -0.56
CA ALA A 14 25.41 9.02 -1.75
C ALA A 14 24.29 9.01 -2.80
N THR A 15 23.26 9.84 -2.66
CA THR A 15 22.14 9.86 -3.61
C THR A 15 22.59 10.41 -4.97
N PRO A 16 22.46 9.65 -6.08
CA PRO A 16 22.81 10.15 -7.40
C PRO A 16 21.96 11.36 -7.80
N GLU A 17 22.53 12.33 -8.50
CA GLU A 17 21.82 13.51 -9.01
C GLU A 17 20.67 13.14 -9.97
N THR A 18 20.81 12.02 -10.67
CA THR A 18 19.78 11.50 -11.57
C THR A 18 18.53 10.93 -10.87
N ARG A 19 18.54 10.90 -9.52
CA ARG A 19 17.41 10.41 -8.73
C ARG A 19 16.33 11.49 -8.59
N ASN A 20 15.13 11.20 -9.05
CA ASN A 20 14.00 12.09 -8.88
C ASN A 20 13.53 12.09 -7.41
N ARG A 21 13.92 13.14 -6.66
CA ARG A 21 13.58 13.32 -5.23
C ARG A 21 12.10 13.58 -5.01
N VAL A 22 11.40 14.11 -6.01
CA VAL A 22 9.95 14.39 -5.94
C VAL A 22 9.15 13.09 -5.82
N VAL A 23 9.55 12.05 -6.55
CA VAL A 23 8.93 10.72 -6.45
C VAL A 23 9.10 10.13 -5.05
N ASP A 24 10.31 10.20 -4.49
CA ASP A 24 10.57 9.69 -3.14
C ASP A 24 9.81 10.49 -2.06
N PHE A 25 9.72 11.81 -2.21
CA PHE A 25 8.92 12.68 -1.33
C PHE A 25 7.45 12.24 -1.30
N TRP A 26 6.82 12.11 -2.47
CA TRP A 26 5.41 11.73 -2.54
C TRP A 26 5.14 10.31 -2.06
N ARG A 27 6.08 9.40 -2.22
CA ARG A 27 5.98 8.05 -1.61
C ARG A 27 5.98 8.12 -0.07
N VAL A 28 6.83 8.97 0.51
CA VAL A 28 6.85 9.18 1.97
C VAL A 28 5.57 9.86 2.44
N VAL A 29 5.10 10.90 1.75
CA VAL A 29 3.82 11.54 2.07
C VAL A 29 2.68 10.52 2.00
N ALA A 30 2.62 9.72 0.93
CA ALA A 30 1.57 8.73 0.75
C ALA A 30 1.57 7.69 1.88
N ILE A 31 2.73 7.16 2.30
CA ILE A 31 2.75 6.19 3.41
C ILE A 31 2.31 6.81 4.73
N LEU A 32 2.72 8.06 5.01
CA LEU A 32 2.28 8.74 6.22
C LEU A 32 0.77 8.98 6.22
N VAL A 33 0.20 9.39 5.07
CA VAL A 33 -1.27 9.55 4.93
C VAL A 33 -1.99 8.22 5.15
N VAL A 34 -1.48 7.10 4.61
CA VAL A 34 -2.06 5.77 4.86
C VAL A 34 -2.04 5.42 6.34
N VAL A 35 -0.88 5.55 6.98
CA VAL A 35 -0.68 5.17 8.37
C VAL A 35 -1.56 5.99 9.30
N PHE A 36 -1.44 7.32 9.23
CA PHE A 36 -2.24 8.22 10.06
C PHE A 36 -3.73 8.16 9.71
N GLY A 37 -4.07 8.00 8.42
CA GLY A 37 -5.45 7.83 7.96
C GLY A 37 -6.12 6.60 8.58
N HIS A 38 -5.46 5.43 8.57
CA HIS A 38 -5.98 4.23 9.23
C HIS A 38 -6.11 4.40 10.74
N TRP A 39 -5.12 5.02 11.40
CA TRP A 39 -5.17 5.24 12.84
C TRP A 39 -6.24 6.23 13.30
N LEU A 40 -6.57 7.22 12.48
CA LEU A 40 -7.65 8.17 12.75
C LEU A 40 -9.02 7.61 12.37
N ALA A 41 -9.08 6.78 11.31
CA ALA A 41 -10.33 6.15 10.90
C ALA A 41 -10.80 5.07 11.87
N ALA A 42 -9.90 4.29 12.45
CA ALA A 42 -10.24 3.22 13.36
C ALA A 42 -10.64 3.73 14.75
N SER A 43 -11.77 3.24 15.25
CA SER A 43 -12.28 3.53 16.59
C SER A 43 -12.70 2.27 17.29
N ILE A 44 -12.27 2.12 18.54
CA ILE A 44 -12.69 1.06 19.45
C ILE A 44 -13.51 1.73 20.53
N TRP A 45 -14.69 1.21 20.81
CA TRP A 45 -15.58 1.75 21.82
C TRP A 45 -16.15 0.63 22.69
N ILE A 46 -15.94 0.73 23.99
CA ILE A 46 -16.63 -0.08 24.98
C ILE A 46 -17.91 0.66 25.34
N LYS A 47 -19.04 0.14 24.87
CA LYS A 47 -20.36 0.70 25.12
C LYS A 47 -20.73 0.62 26.60
N PRO A 48 -21.73 1.38 27.07
CA PRO A 48 -22.23 1.31 28.43
C PRO A 48 -22.74 -0.09 28.85
N ASP A 49 -23.17 -0.89 27.87
CA ASP A 49 -23.60 -2.28 28.07
C ASP A 49 -22.43 -3.29 28.16
N GLY A 50 -21.18 -2.82 28.08
CA GLY A 50 -19.95 -3.63 28.10
C GLY A 50 -19.54 -4.23 26.76
N ASN A 51 -20.36 -4.09 25.72
CA ASN A 51 -20.03 -4.61 24.39
C ASN A 51 -18.93 -3.78 23.71
N ILE A 52 -17.99 -4.47 23.05
CA ILE A 52 -16.92 -3.81 22.28
C ILE A 52 -17.39 -3.60 20.85
N ALA A 53 -17.40 -2.34 20.40
CA ALA A 53 -17.68 -1.97 19.03
C ALA A 53 -16.40 -1.55 18.32
N LEU A 54 -16.15 -2.13 17.15
CA LEU A 54 -15.11 -1.70 16.21
C LEU A 54 -15.80 -0.83 15.15
N LEU A 55 -15.45 0.45 15.13
CA LEU A 55 -16.13 1.47 14.33
C LEU A 55 -15.11 2.14 13.39
N ASN A 56 -15.64 2.75 12.33
CA ASN A 56 -14.86 3.57 11.42
C ASN A 56 -15.33 5.01 11.48
N SER A 57 -14.44 5.96 11.78
CA SER A 57 -14.81 7.37 11.91
C SER A 57 -15.46 7.98 10.64
N LEU A 58 -15.19 7.38 9.47
CA LEU A 58 -15.83 7.79 8.22
C LEU A 58 -17.35 7.52 8.18
N GLU A 59 -17.88 6.68 9.07
CA GLU A 59 -19.32 6.36 9.11
C GLU A 59 -20.16 7.50 9.68
N TRP A 60 -19.61 8.29 10.61
CA TRP A 60 -20.36 9.35 11.30
C TRP A 60 -19.83 10.78 11.11
N ILE A 61 -18.60 10.93 10.54
CA ILE A 61 -18.08 12.27 10.24
C ILE A 61 -18.85 12.84 9.05
N PRO A 62 -19.54 13.99 9.19
CA PRO A 62 -20.18 14.64 8.06
C PRO A 62 -19.16 14.93 6.94
N TYR A 63 -19.58 14.73 5.70
CA TYR A 63 -18.75 14.99 4.52
C TYR A 63 -17.46 14.16 4.42
N SER A 64 -17.29 13.12 5.25
CA SER A 64 -16.10 12.24 5.23
C SER A 64 -15.83 11.67 3.84
N ALA A 65 -16.87 11.36 3.06
CA ALA A 65 -16.74 10.89 1.69
C ALA A 65 -15.88 11.82 0.81
N TRP A 66 -16.01 13.14 0.95
CA TRP A 66 -15.21 14.13 0.23
C TRP A 66 -13.76 14.19 0.72
N VAL A 67 -13.53 14.00 2.03
CA VAL A 67 -12.19 13.94 2.62
C VAL A 67 -11.39 12.77 2.02
N THR A 68 -12.07 11.70 1.63
CA THR A 68 -11.41 10.54 0.99
C THR A 68 -10.70 10.88 -0.32
N TRP A 69 -11.08 11.97 -1.01
CA TRP A 69 -10.37 12.43 -2.22
C TRP A 69 -8.96 12.92 -1.94
N LEU A 70 -8.71 13.42 -0.73
CA LEU A 70 -7.39 13.88 -0.28
C LEU A 70 -6.55 12.77 0.33
N VAL A 71 -7.20 11.85 1.08
CA VAL A 71 -6.48 10.81 1.83
C VAL A 71 -6.37 9.47 1.11
N GLN A 72 -7.09 9.27 0.00
CA GLN A 72 -6.92 8.09 -0.83
C GLN A 72 -5.69 8.23 -1.73
N VAL A 73 -4.55 7.77 -1.24
CA VAL A 73 -3.23 7.95 -1.87
C VAL A 73 -2.71 6.71 -2.59
N MET A 74 -3.50 5.66 -2.70
CA MET A 74 -3.08 4.43 -3.41
C MET A 74 -2.66 4.72 -4.86
N PRO A 75 -3.33 5.59 -5.64
CA PRO A 75 -2.86 5.91 -6.98
C PRO A 75 -1.42 6.45 -7.00
N ILE A 76 -0.98 7.22 -5.99
CA ILE A 76 0.39 7.75 -5.91
C ILE A 76 1.41 6.59 -5.84
N PHE A 77 1.10 5.51 -5.10
CA PHE A 77 2.00 4.35 -5.03
C PHE A 77 2.13 3.63 -6.37
N PHE A 78 1.03 3.45 -7.10
CA PHE A 78 1.07 2.83 -8.43
C PHE A 78 1.74 3.72 -9.46
N LEU A 79 1.52 5.05 -9.44
CA LEU A 79 2.23 6.03 -10.26
C LEU A 79 3.75 5.99 -10.00
N ALA A 80 4.15 6.10 -8.73
CA ALA A 80 5.55 6.07 -8.33
C ALA A 80 6.19 4.70 -8.62
N GLY A 81 5.43 3.62 -8.48
CA GLY A 81 5.84 2.27 -8.84
C GLY A 81 6.11 2.12 -10.33
N GLY A 82 5.18 2.59 -11.16
CA GLY A 82 5.34 2.63 -12.61
C GLY A 82 6.57 3.44 -13.01
N TYR A 83 6.70 4.67 -12.49
CA TYR A 83 7.87 5.51 -12.71
C TYR A 83 9.18 4.79 -12.40
N ALA A 84 9.27 4.19 -11.20
CA ALA A 84 10.48 3.49 -10.76
C ALA A 84 10.78 2.23 -11.58
N ASN A 85 9.74 1.48 -11.98
CA ASN A 85 9.88 0.30 -12.82
C ASN A 85 10.32 0.67 -14.24
N ALA A 86 9.76 1.72 -14.85
CA ALA A 86 10.22 2.21 -16.15
C ALA A 86 11.70 2.61 -16.14
N ARG A 87 12.13 3.41 -15.12
CA ARG A 87 13.55 3.81 -14.97
C ARG A 87 14.49 2.62 -14.76
N ALA A 88 14.04 1.58 -14.07
CA ALA A 88 14.85 0.38 -13.86
C ALA A 88 14.90 -0.50 -15.11
N LEU A 89 13.74 -0.74 -15.75
CA LEU A 89 13.65 -1.60 -16.94
C LEU A 89 14.32 -0.98 -18.17
N ALA A 90 14.38 0.36 -18.26
CA ALA A 90 15.13 1.02 -19.32
C ALA A 90 16.63 0.73 -19.32
N LYS A 91 17.16 0.22 -18.19
CA LYS A 91 18.58 -0.17 -18.03
C LYS A 91 18.82 -1.67 -18.18
N VAL A 92 17.73 -2.46 -18.30
CA VAL A 92 17.81 -3.92 -18.43
C VAL A 92 17.88 -4.26 -19.92
N GLU A 93 18.84 -5.04 -20.31
CA GLU A 93 18.94 -5.58 -21.66
C GLU A 93 17.75 -6.49 -21.98
N ASN A 94 17.40 -6.63 -23.27
CA ASN A 94 16.17 -7.30 -23.73
C ASN A 94 16.35 -8.85 -23.77
N GLY A 95 16.93 -9.46 -22.73
CA GLY A 95 17.07 -10.92 -22.61
C GLY A 95 16.09 -11.52 -21.61
N ASP A 96 15.71 -12.77 -21.81
CA ASP A 96 14.79 -13.48 -20.88
C ASP A 96 15.45 -13.71 -19.52
N GLU A 97 16.77 -13.92 -19.49
CA GLU A 97 17.51 -14.05 -18.24
C GLU A 97 17.48 -12.77 -17.41
N GLN A 98 17.77 -11.64 -18.02
CA GLN A 98 17.75 -10.33 -17.36
C GLN A 98 16.36 -9.97 -16.84
N ARG A 99 15.28 -10.29 -17.59
CA ARG A 99 13.91 -10.10 -17.14
C ARG A 99 13.57 -10.97 -15.94
N ARG A 100 13.97 -12.23 -15.96
CA ARG A 100 13.79 -13.18 -14.86
C ARG A 100 14.50 -12.70 -13.58
N ASP A 101 15.75 -12.26 -13.71
CA ASP A 101 16.55 -11.75 -12.61
C ASP A 101 15.94 -10.48 -12.02
N TRP A 102 15.49 -9.58 -12.87
CA TRP A 102 14.82 -8.35 -12.46
C TRP A 102 13.52 -8.64 -11.68
N ILE A 103 12.64 -9.52 -12.20
CA ILE A 103 11.41 -9.92 -11.53
C ILE A 103 11.76 -10.51 -10.15
N THR A 104 12.67 -11.47 -10.11
CA THR A 104 13.04 -12.18 -8.87
C THR A 104 13.59 -11.21 -7.82
N ALA A 105 14.44 -10.28 -8.20
CA ALA A 105 15.00 -9.27 -7.30
C ALA A 105 13.92 -8.35 -6.73
N ARG A 106 12.94 -7.95 -7.55
CA ARG A 106 11.80 -7.13 -7.12
C ARG A 106 10.87 -7.88 -6.18
N MET A 107 10.53 -9.12 -6.51
CA MET A 107 9.69 -9.98 -5.66
C MET A 107 10.32 -10.19 -4.29
N ARG A 108 11.63 -10.51 -4.24
CA ARG A 108 12.37 -10.64 -2.98
C ARG A 108 12.27 -9.37 -2.14
N ARG A 109 12.52 -8.22 -2.75
CA ARG A 109 12.49 -6.95 -2.04
C ARG A 109 11.12 -6.63 -1.43
N LEU A 110 10.05 -6.96 -2.14
CA LEU A 110 8.70 -6.67 -1.71
C LEU A 110 8.16 -7.70 -0.72
N PHE A 111 8.51 -8.98 -0.88
CA PHE A 111 7.89 -10.06 -0.11
C PHE A 111 8.69 -10.52 1.10
N THR A 112 10.03 -10.36 1.14
CA THR A 112 10.84 -10.73 2.31
C THR A 112 10.32 -10.12 3.63
N PRO A 113 9.91 -8.83 3.69
CA PRO A 113 9.36 -8.24 4.91
C PRO A 113 7.97 -8.78 5.31
N VAL A 114 7.25 -9.45 4.41
CA VAL A 114 5.94 -10.04 4.69
C VAL A 114 6.06 -11.32 5.51
N VAL A 115 7.12 -12.09 5.30
CA VAL A 115 7.34 -13.37 5.97
C VAL A 115 7.30 -13.24 7.50
N PRO A 116 8.07 -12.33 8.14
CA PRO A 116 8.00 -12.16 9.59
C PRO A 116 6.62 -11.67 10.08
N LEU A 117 5.90 -10.85 9.30
CA LEU A 117 4.55 -10.43 9.65
C LEU A 117 3.62 -11.64 9.78
N LEU A 118 3.60 -12.50 8.75
CA LEU A 118 2.75 -13.70 8.75
C LEU A 118 3.12 -14.68 9.87
N LEU A 119 4.42 -14.90 10.10
CA LEU A 119 4.88 -15.81 11.15
C LEU A 119 4.52 -15.30 12.55
N VAL A 120 4.67 -14.00 12.80
CA VAL A 120 4.30 -13.39 14.08
C VAL A 120 2.80 -13.50 14.30
N TRP A 121 1.97 -13.21 13.29
CA TRP A 121 0.52 -13.31 13.44
C TRP A 121 0.03 -14.73 13.57
N VAL A 122 0.63 -15.71 12.87
CA VAL A 122 0.38 -17.14 13.13
C VAL A 122 0.69 -17.49 14.60
N GLY A 123 1.86 -17.08 15.09
CA GLY A 123 2.25 -17.31 16.50
C GLY A 123 1.30 -16.63 17.48
N LEU A 124 0.90 -15.39 17.24
CA LEU A 124 -0.05 -14.66 18.08
C LEU A 124 -1.42 -15.34 18.11
N ILE A 125 -1.95 -15.79 16.96
CA ILE A 125 -3.22 -16.51 16.89
C ILE A 125 -3.14 -17.79 17.73
N LEU A 126 -2.08 -18.60 17.56
CA LEU A 126 -1.89 -19.86 18.29
C LEU A 126 -1.75 -19.69 19.80
N ILE A 127 -1.20 -18.57 20.25
CA ILE A 127 -1.06 -18.27 21.68
C ILE A 127 -2.34 -17.63 22.24
N MET A 128 -2.87 -16.62 21.54
CA MET A 128 -3.95 -15.78 22.05
C MET A 128 -5.32 -16.47 22.06
N HIS A 129 -5.57 -17.44 21.17
CA HIS A 129 -6.86 -18.12 21.06
C HIS A 129 -7.27 -18.84 22.38
N THR A 130 -6.32 -19.11 23.28
CA THR A 130 -6.57 -19.76 24.57
C THR A 130 -6.93 -18.77 25.69
N PHE A 131 -6.59 -17.49 25.53
CA PHE A 131 -6.71 -16.47 26.59
C PHE A 131 -7.62 -15.30 26.20
N VAL A 132 -7.90 -15.13 24.91
CA VAL A 132 -8.60 -13.99 24.35
C VAL A 132 -9.79 -14.50 23.53
N PRO A 133 -10.98 -13.87 23.62
CA PRO A 133 -12.13 -14.22 22.78
C PRO A 133 -11.75 -14.30 21.31
N ALA A 134 -12.19 -15.36 20.63
CA ALA A 134 -11.83 -15.63 19.23
C ALA A 134 -12.12 -14.46 18.29
N GLU A 135 -13.22 -13.76 18.51
CA GLU A 135 -13.63 -12.59 17.74
C GLU A 135 -12.60 -11.46 17.80
N ILE A 136 -11.98 -11.21 18.96
CA ILE A 136 -10.94 -10.17 19.13
C ILE A 136 -9.65 -10.59 18.42
N VAL A 137 -9.26 -11.87 18.55
CA VAL A 137 -8.09 -12.42 17.86
C VAL A 137 -8.28 -12.33 16.33
N TYR A 138 -9.45 -12.73 15.85
CA TYR A 138 -9.82 -12.64 14.45
C TYR A 138 -9.78 -11.20 13.93
N ALA A 139 -10.44 -10.26 14.64
CA ALA A 139 -10.47 -8.85 14.26
C ALA A 139 -9.08 -8.23 14.19
N GLY A 140 -8.20 -8.52 15.16
CA GLY A 140 -6.82 -8.09 15.18
C GLY A 140 -6.00 -8.64 14.02
N ALA A 141 -6.14 -9.94 13.74
CA ALA A 141 -5.47 -10.61 12.63
C ALA A 141 -5.92 -10.07 11.26
N MET A 142 -7.24 -9.87 11.08
CA MET A 142 -7.79 -9.25 9.87
C MET A 142 -7.27 -7.83 9.69
N ALA A 143 -7.34 -6.99 10.71
CA ALA A 143 -6.84 -5.62 10.64
C ALA A 143 -5.37 -5.58 10.24
N ALA A 144 -4.51 -6.37 10.88
CA ALA A 144 -3.08 -6.41 10.62
C ALA A 144 -2.72 -6.84 9.19
N THR A 145 -3.58 -7.64 8.55
CA THR A 145 -3.34 -8.18 7.20
C THR A 145 -4.00 -7.38 6.09
N VAL A 146 -4.87 -6.41 6.42
CA VAL A 146 -5.47 -5.48 5.44
C VAL A 146 -4.45 -4.90 4.44
N PRO A 147 -3.24 -4.44 4.85
CA PRO A 147 -2.29 -3.85 3.90
C PRO A 147 -1.88 -4.79 2.75
N LEU A 148 -2.05 -6.09 2.90
CA LEU A 148 -1.59 -7.07 1.91
C LEU A 148 -2.39 -7.07 0.60
N TRP A 149 -3.62 -6.51 0.57
CA TRP A 149 -4.37 -6.36 -0.68
C TRP A 149 -3.60 -5.51 -1.72
N PHE A 150 -3.06 -4.36 -1.27
CA PHE A 150 -2.26 -3.50 -2.15
C PHE A 150 -1.00 -4.23 -2.61
N LEU A 151 -0.34 -4.93 -1.69
CA LEU A 151 0.87 -5.67 -2.03
C LEU A 151 0.60 -6.78 -3.05
N ALA A 152 -0.54 -7.50 -2.95
CA ALA A 152 -0.94 -8.51 -3.93
C ALA A 152 -1.02 -7.91 -5.34
N VAL A 153 -1.73 -6.79 -5.48
CA VAL A 153 -1.85 -6.08 -6.77
C VAL A 153 -0.49 -5.55 -7.23
N TYR A 154 0.27 -4.95 -6.32
CA TYR A 154 1.57 -4.37 -6.65
C TYR A 154 2.61 -5.43 -7.06
N LEU A 155 2.64 -6.60 -6.43
CA LEU A 155 3.45 -7.76 -6.82
C LEU A 155 3.07 -8.23 -8.23
N THR A 156 1.77 -8.37 -8.50
CA THR A 156 1.25 -8.79 -9.82
C THR A 156 1.68 -7.80 -10.90
N LEU A 157 1.42 -6.50 -10.72
CA LEU A 157 1.81 -5.47 -11.70
C LEU A 157 3.33 -5.38 -11.87
N THR A 158 4.11 -5.56 -10.79
CA THR A 158 5.57 -5.57 -10.87
C THR A 158 6.08 -6.80 -11.61
N ALA A 159 5.51 -7.97 -11.40
CA ALA A 159 5.87 -9.18 -12.15
C ALA A 159 5.55 -9.03 -13.65
N LEU A 160 4.44 -8.38 -13.99
CA LEU A 160 4.03 -8.08 -15.35
C LEU A 160 4.81 -6.90 -15.97
N ALA A 161 5.52 -6.10 -15.17
CA ALA A 161 6.16 -4.87 -15.64
C ALA A 161 7.12 -5.05 -16.83
N PRO A 162 7.97 -6.09 -16.94
CA PRO A 162 8.81 -6.27 -18.13
C PRO A 162 8.01 -6.40 -19.43
N PHE A 163 6.85 -7.06 -19.37
CA PHE A 163 5.97 -7.26 -20.54
C PHE A 163 5.17 -5.98 -20.85
N THR A 164 4.58 -5.36 -19.83
CA THR A 164 3.80 -4.14 -20.00
C THR A 164 4.69 -2.94 -20.37
N PHE A 165 5.96 -2.91 -19.95
CA PHE A 165 6.94 -1.91 -20.38
C PHE A 165 7.41 -2.13 -21.82
N ALA A 166 7.58 -3.40 -22.26
CA ALA A 166 7.85 -3.71 -23.66
C ALA A 166 6.67 -3.29 -24.55
N TRP A 167 5.46 -3.48 -24.10
CA TRP A 167 4.23 -2.99 -24.75
C TRP A 167 4.18 -1.47 -24.80
N TRP A 168 4.45 -0.81 -23.68
CA TRP A 168 4.60 0.64 -23.61
C TRP A 168 5.64 1.20 -24.59
N ARG A 169 6.78 0.54 -24.74
CA ARG A 169 7.83 0.98 -25.69
C ARG A 169 7.39 0.94 -27.14
N ARG A 170 6.42 0.09 -27.49
CA ARG A 170 5.88 -0.05 -28.85
C ARG A 170 4.73 0.91 -29.13
N LEU A 171 3.81 1.04 -28.19
CA LEU A 171 2.52 1.74 -28.37
C LEU A 171 2.43 3.05 -27.59
N GLY A 172 3.34 3.33 -26.69
CA GLY A 172 3.33 4.55 -25.87
C GLY A 172 2.05 4.73 -25.06
N PRO A 173 1.53 5.98 -24.96
CA PRO A 173 0.32 6.29 -24.19
C PRO A 173 -0.95 5.54 -24.62
N VAL A 174 -0.98 4.98 -25.84
CA VAL A 174 -2.13 4.20 -26.32
C VAL A 174 -2.40 2.99 -25.40
N THR A 175 -1.38 2.43 -24.76
CA THR A 175 -1.57 1.35 -23.79
C THR A 175 -2.41 1.76 -22.57
N VAL A 176 -2.30 3.00 -22.12
CA VAL A 176 -3.15 3.55 -21.06
C VAL A 176 -4.59 3.65 -21.53
N VAL A 177 -4.81 4.12 -22.78
CA VAL A 177 -6.14 4.23 -23.38
C VAL A 177 -6.81 2.85 -23.46
N TRP A 178 -6.07 1.81 -23.87
CA TRP A 178 -6.58 0.44 -23.92
C TRP A 178 -6.99 -0.09 -22.53
N LEU A 179 -6.13 0.09 -21.54
CA LEU A 179 -6.43 -0.35 -20.17
C LEU A 179 -7.61 0.42 -19.58
N LEU A 180 -7.69 1.73 -19.84
CA LEU A 180 -8.80 2.54 -19.38
C LEU A 180 -10.11 2.17 -20.08
N GLY A 181 -10.07 1.93 -21.41
CA GLY A 181 -11.23 1.43 -22.16
C GLY A 181 -11.75 0.08 -21.62
N ALA A 182 -10.84 -0.84 -21.30
CA ALA A 182 -11.19 -2.11 -20.66
C ALA A 182 -11.80 -1.89 -19.27
N ALA A 183 -11.23 -0.97 -18.46
CA ALA A 183 -11.78 -0.62 -17.15
C ALA A 183 -13.18 -0.02 -17.24
N VAL A 184 -13.43 0.87 -18.21
CA VAL A 184 -14.78 1.42 -18.47
C VAL A 184 -15.75 0.31 -18.87
N ALA A 185 -15.34 -0.60 -19.75
CA ALA A 185 -16.18 -1.74 -20.14
C ALA A 185 -16.57 -2.62 -18.96
N VAL A 186 -15.62 -2.85 -18.02
CA VAL A 186 -15.89 -3.58 -16.77
C VAL A 186 -16.85 -2.82 -15.86
N ASP A 187 -16.69 -1.49 -15.72
CA ASP A 187 -17.61 -0.66 -14.92
C ASP A 187 -19.02 -0.65 -15.53
N VAL A 188 -19.13 -0.57 -16.86
CA VAL A 188 -20.43 -0.70 -17.57
C VAL A 188 -21.04 -2.07 -17.31
N ALA A 189 -20.28 -3.16 -17.45
CA ALA A 189 -20.76 -4.50 -17.16
C ALA A 189 -21.26 -4.64 -15.71
N ARG A 190 -20.56 -4.02 -14.76
CA ARG A 190 -20.91 -4.04 -13.34
C ARG A 190 -22.15 -3.20 -13.02
N PHE A 191 -22.19 -1.94 -13.45
CA PHE A 191 -23.20 -0.99 -13.00
C PHE A 191 -24.44 -0.96 -13.89
N VAL A 192 -24.29 -1.21 -15.22
CA VAL A 192 -25.41 -1.16 -16.14
C VAL A 192 -26.02 -2.56 -16.34
N PHE A 193 -25.17 -3.59 -16.48
CA PHE A 193 -25.65 -4.96 -16.72
C PHE A 193 -25.78 -5.80 -15.44
N GLY A 194 -25.47 -5.26 -14.26
CA GLY A 194 -25.67 -5.93 -12.98
C GLY A 194 -24.75 -7.16 -12.77
N LEU A 195 -23.52 -7.14 -13.28
CA LEU A 195 -22.55 -8.23 -13.17
C LEU A 195 -21.46 -7.89 -12.13
N PRO A 196 -21.73 -7.95 -10.81
CA PRO A 196 -20.80 -7.45 -9.79
C PRO A 196 -19.44 -8.17 -9.77
N GLY A 197 -19.42 -9.47 -10.07
CA GLY A 197 -18.22 -10.29 -10.07
C GLY A 197 -17.16 -9.88 -11.09
N VAL A 198 -17.54 -9.29 -12.23
CA VAL A 198 -16.57 -8.83 -13.24
C VAL A 198 -15.73 -7.65 -12.74
N GLY A 199 -16.22 -6.88 -11.78
CA GLY A 199 -15.53 -5.73 -11.21
C GLY A 199 -14.13 -6.07 -10.65
N TRP A 200 -13.90 -7.32 -10.20
CA TRP A 200 -12.59 -7.73 -9.68
C TRP A 200 -11.47 -7.68 -10.71
N VAL A 201 -11.78 -7.79 -12.00
CA VAL A 201 -10.79 -7.66 -13.08
C VAL A 201 -10.22 -6.24 -13.15
N ASN A 202 -10.94 -5.24 -12.66
CA ASN A 202 -10.49 -3.86 -12.59
C ASN A 202 -9.28 -3.63 -11.65
N PHE A 203 -8.97 -4.58 -10.77
CA PHE A 203 -7.68 -4.55 -10.05
C PHE A 203 -6.48 -4.57 -11.00
N LEU A 204 -6.61 -5.22 -12.17
CA LEU A 204 -5.56 -5.19 -13.19
C LEU A 204 -5.68 -3.98 -14.12
N PHE A 205 -6.88 -3.67 -14.59
CA PHE A 205 -7.06 -2.63 -15.58
C PHE A 205 -6.88 -1.22 -15.01
N VAL A 206 -7.55 -0.90 -13.91
CA VAL A 206 -7.45 0.42 -13.29
C VAL A 206 -6.04 0.66 -12.74
N TRP A 207 -5.53 -0.25 -11.90
CA TRP A 207 -4.20 -0.07 -11.33
C TRP A 207 -3.09 -0.26 -12.36
N GLY A 208 -3.30 -1.09 -13.38
CA GLY A 208 -2.41 -1.21 -14.53
C GLY A 208 -2.35 0.08 -15.34
N ALA A 209 -3.48 0.74 -15.59
CA ALA A 209 -3.52 2.04 -16.27
C ALA A 209 -2.77 3.11 -15.47
N VAL A 210 -3.04 3.22 -14.16
CA VAL A 210 -2.34 4.16 -13.26
C VAL A 210 -0.83 3.88 -13.25
N HIS A 211 -0.44 2.61 -13.19
CA HIS A 211 0.97 2.20 -13.21
C HIS A 211 1.65 2.59 -14.54
N GLN A 212 0.96 2.44 -15.68
CA GLN A 212 1.49 2.87 -16.98
C GLN A 212 1.51 4.38 -17.17
N VAL A 213 0.63 5.15 -16.53
CA VAL A 213 0.79 6.60 -16.41
C VAL A 213 2.11 6.93 -15.69
N GLY A 214 2.56 6.10 -14.75
CA GLY A 214 3.90 6.20 -14.17
C GLY A 214 5.03 6.01 -15.19
N TYR A 215 4.88 5.13 -16.20
CA TYR A 215 5.81 5.00 -17.31
C TYR A 215 5.84 6.30 -18.15
N TRP A 216 4.67 6.82 -18.43
CA TRP A 216 4.55 8.09 -19.17
C TRP A 216 5.20 9.24 -18.41
N TRP A 217 4.93 9.37 -17.11
CA TRP A 217 5.59 10.38 -16.27
C TRP A 217 7.12 10.25 -16.35
N SER A 218 7.65 9.04 -16.24
CA SER A 218 9.10 8.79 -16.37
C SER A 218 9.65 9.26 -17.71
N SER A 219 8.92 9.06 -18.82
CA SER A 219 9.34 9.48 -20.17
C SER A 219 9.28 11.00 -20.36
N LEU A 220 8.30 11.68 -19.78
CA LEU A 220 8.16 13.13 -19.80
C LEU A 220 9.21 13.82 -18.91
N ASP A 221 9.49 13.25 -17.77
CA ASP A 221 10.53 13.75 -16.84
C ASP A 221 11.92 13.75 -17.51
N LEU A 222 12.25 12.68 -18.24
CA LEU A 222 13.49 12.60 -19.03
C LEU A 222 13.60 13.67 -20.12
N ARG A 223 12.47 14.17 -20.62
CA ARG A 223 12.40 15.21 -21.67
C ARG A 223 12.22 16.60 -21.09
N HIS A 224 12.16 16.74 -19.75
CA HIS A 224 11.78 17.99 -19.06
C HIS A 224 10.49 18.62 -19.61
N ALA A 225 9.55 17.78 -20.08
CA ALA A 225 8.35 18.20 -20.82
C ALA A 225 7.18 18.61 -19.92
N VAL A 226 7.33 18.55 -18.59
CA VAL A 226 6.24 18.80 -17.64
C VAL A 226 6.53 20.03 -16.79
N GLY A 227 5.55 20.91 -16.72
CA GLY A 227 5.63 22.12 -15.90
C GLY A 227 4.40 22.30 -14.99
N ALA A 228 4.51 23.24 -14.05
CA ALA A 228 3.44 23.54 -13.10
C ALA A 228 2.11 23.95 -13.78
N ARG A 229 2.15 24.56 -14.95
CA ARG A 229 0.94 24.93 -15.71
C ARG A 229 0.20 23.67 -16.18
N THR A 230 0.91 22.70 -16.78
CA THR A 230 0.35 21.40 -17.17
C THR A 230 -0.25 20.68 -15.99
N GLY A 231 0.47 20.66 -14.85
CA GLY A 231 -0.04 20.06 -13.60
C GLY A 231 -1.34 20.69 -13.13
N ARG A 232 -1.46 22.03 -13.15
CA ARG A 232 -2.69 22.73 -12.77
C ARG A 232 -3.87 22.41 -13.68
N TRP A 233 -3.65 22.34 -15.00
CA TRP A 233 -4.71 21.96 -15.93
C TRP A 233 -5.14 20.49 -15.77
N LEU A 234 -4.18 19.58 -15.56
CA LEU A 234 -4.47 18.19 -15.29
C LEU A 234 -5.28 18.05 -13.98
N PHE A 235 -4.90 18.76 -12.91
CA PHE A 235 -5.64 18.79 -11.65
C PHE A 235 -7.08 19.30 -11.86
N ALA A 236 -7.26 20.47 -12.48
CA ALA A 236 -8.57 21.08 -12.67
C ALA A 236 -9.48 20.21 -13.56
N GLY A 237 -8.96 19.68 -14.67
CA GLY A 237 -9.72 18.80 -15.55
C GLY A 237 -10.11 17.47 -14.87
N SER A 238 -9.19 16.85 -14.13
CA SER A 238 -9.49 15.62 -13.39
C SER A 238 -10.47 15.85 -12.23
N LEU A 239 -10.36 16.98 -11.52
CA LEU A 239 -11.31 17.36 -10.48
C LEU A 239 -12.71 17.57 -11.05
N ALA A 240 -12.82 18.31 -12.15
CA ALA A 240 -14.09 18.51 -12.84
C ALA A 240 -14.70 17.18 -13.31
N THR A 241 -13.88 16.28 -13.84
CA THR A 241 -14.32 14.94 -14.25
C THR A 241 -14.80 14.12 -13.05
N LEU A 242 -14.07 14.12 -11.92
CA LEU A 242 -14.51 13.43 -10.70
C LEU A 242 -15.85 13.96 -10.21
N ILE A 243 -16.01 15.28 -10.16
CA ILE A 243 -17.27 15.89 -9.77
C ILE A 243 -18.38 15.44 -10.73
N ALA A 244 -18.15 15.50 -12.04
CA ALA A 244 -19.14 15.11 -13.03
C ALA A 244 -19.59 13.65 -12.88
N ILE A 245 -18.64 12.69 -12.79
CA ILE A 245 -18.97 11.26 -12.71
C ILE A 245 -19.61 10.87 -11.37
N THR A 246 -19.27 11.55 -10.27
CA THR A 246 -19.91 11.30 -8.97
C THR A 246 -21.27 12.00 -8.86
N TRP A 247 -21.47 13.13 -9.54
CA TRP A 247 -22.77 13.83 -9.60
C TRP A 247 -23.86 12.99 -10.27
N THR A 248 -23.49 12.15 -11.23
CA THR A 248 -24.44 11.23 -11.89
C THR A 248 -25.00 10.16 -10.97
N GLY A 249 -24.41 9.95 -9.79
CA GLY A 249 -24.77 8.88 -8.87
C GLY A 249 -24.30 7.49 -9.32
N LEU A 250 -23.70 7.35 -10.50
CA LEU A 250 -23.15 6.09 -11.00
C LEU A 250 -21.92 5.65 -10.19
N TYR A 251 -21.09 6.60 -9.81
CA TYR A 251 -19.94 6.38 -8.93
C TYR A 251 -20.19 7.00 -7.56
N PRO A 252 -19.92 6.27 -6.45
CA PRO A 252 -20.02 6.86 -5.12
C PRO A 252 -18.99 7.98 -4.93
N VAL A 253 -19.30 8.96 -4.07
CA VAL A 253 -18.36 10.05 -3.76
C VAL A 253 -17.12 9.52 -3.04
N ALA A 254 -17.29 8.56 -2.15
CA ALA A 254 -16.19 8.01 -1.36
C ALA A 254 -15.19 7.23 -2.22
N MET A 255 -13.90 7.58 -2.07
CA MET A 255 -12.78 6.92 -2.74
C MET A 255 -12.14 5.81 -1.90
N VAL A 256 -12.66 5.54 -0.70
CA VAL A 256 -12.32 4.40 0.15
C VAL A 256 -13.59 3.64 0.51
N GLY A 257 -13.45 2.38 0.95
CA GLY A 257 -14.59 1.63 1.52
C GLY A 257 -15.03 2.26 2.83
N ILE A 258 -16.31 2.62 2.92
CA ILE A 258 -16.96 3.03 4.17
C ILE A 258 -17.86 1.86 4.56
N PRO A 259 -17.72 1.27 5.76
CA PRO A 259 -18.60 0.20 6.21
C PRO A 259 -20.07 0.63 6.13
N GLY A 260 -20.93 -0.26 5.66
CA GLY A 260 -22.37 0.03 5.50
C GLY A 260 -22.77 0.87 4.29
N ALA A 261 -21.85 1.50 3.57
CA ALA A 261 -22.16 2.39 2.44
C ALA A 261 -22.48 1.67 1.11
N GLY A 262 -22.44 0.36 1.06
CA GLY A 262 -22.75 -0.43 -0.15
C GLY A 262 -21.66 -0.34 -1.21
N ALA A 263 -21.90 0.40 -2.30
CA ALA A 263 -20.95 0.51 -3.40
C ALA A 263 -19.69 1.29 -3.01
N THR A 264 -18.53 0.88 -3.54
CA THR A 264 -17.23 1.51 -3.30
C THR A 264 -16.48 1.72 -4.62
N ASN A 265 -15.64 2.79 -4.69
CA ASN A 265 -14.74 3.01 -5.81
C ASN A 265 -13.42 2.22 -5.67
N MET A 266 -13.15 1.63 -4.50
CA MET A 266 -11.86 1.01 -4.22
C MET A 266 -11.86 -0.52 -4.33
N THR A 267 -12.98 -1.18 -3.97
CA THR A 267 -13.08 -2.64 -3.87
C THR A 267 -14.39 -3.15 -4.46
N PRO A 268 -14.39 -3.61 -5.70
CA PRO A 268 -13.32 -3.50 -6.70
C PRO A 268 -13.11 -2.07 -7.20
N PRO A 269 -11.89 -1.73 -7.71
CA PRO A 269 -11.58 -0.38 -8.17
C PRO A 269 -12.38 0.00 -9.42
N THR A 270 -12.75 1.28 -9.51
CA THR A 270 -13.50 1.86 -10.63
C THR A 270 -12.65 2.86 -11.39
N VAL A 271 -13.12 3.30 -12.56
CA VAL A 271 -12.49 4.37 -13.34
C VAL A 271 -12.31 5.66 -12.52
N ALA A 272 -13.18 5.93 -11.53
CA ALA A 272 -13.01 7.07 -10.62
C ALA A 272 -11.64 7.07 -9.92
N MET A 273 -11.09 5.89 -9.59
CA MET A 273 -9.75 5.77 -9.00
C MET A 273 -8.64 6.16 -9.99
N PHE A 274 -8.81 5.91 -11.28
CA PHE A 274 -7.88 6.38 -12.31
C PHE A 274 -7.92 7.91 -12.42
N VAL A 275 -9.12 8.51 -12.44
CA VAL A 275 -9.29 9.97 -12.51
C VAL A 275 -8.72 10.65 -11.26
N LEU A 276 -8.91 10.04 -10.08
CA LEU A 276 -8.24 10.48 -8.84
C LEU A 276 -6.70 10.44 -8.96
N GLY A 277 -6.16 9.40 -9.55
CA GLY A 277 -4.73 9.28 -9.83
C GLY A 277 -4.21 10.36 -10.77
N ALA A 278 -4.97 10.71 -11.80
CA ALA A 278 -4.66 11.81 -12.69
C ALA A 278 -4.71 13.17 -11.97
N MET A 279 -5.69 13.39 -11.10
CA MET A 279 -5.79 14.58 -10.24
C MET A 279 -4.54 14.70 -9.34
N GLN A 280 -4.14 13.62 -8.68
CA GLN A 280 -2.95 13.58 -7.83
C GLN A 280 -1.67 13.82 -8.61
N LEU A 281 -1.53 13.26 -9.81
CA LEU A 281 -0.41 13.55 -10.70
C LEU A 281 -0.37 15.04 -11.08
N GLY A 282 -1.53 15.65 -11.28
CA GLY A 282 -1.66 17.09 -11.47
C GLY A 282 -1.08 17.90 -10.30
N ILE A 283 -1.38 17.49 -9.06
CA ILE A 283 -0.81 18.10 -7.83
C ILE A 283 0.72 17.91 -7.80
N ILE A 284 1.20 16.71 -8.07
CA ILE A 284 2.63 16.37 -8.11
C ILE A 284 3.37 17.32 -9.08
N TRP A 285 2.88 17.46 -10.29
CA TRP A 285 3.50 18.33 -11.30
C TRP A 285 3.37 19.81 -10.96
N ALA A 286 2.21 20.24 -10.44
CA ALA A 286 2.01 21.63 -10.05
C ALA A 286 2.95 22.08 -8.92
N THR A 287 3.29 21.17 -8.00
CA THR A 287 4.13 21.42 -6.81
C THR A 287 5.59 21.02 -7.00
N GLN A 288 5.97 20.45 -8.14
CA GLN A 288 7.28 19.87 -8.38
C GLN A 288 8.43 20.80 -7.98
N ARG A 289 8.46 22.04 -8.47
CA ARG A 289 9.54 23.01 -8.16
C ARG A 289 9.64 23.35 -6.67
N ALA A 290 8.51 23.40 -5.95
CA ALA A 290 8.52 23.66 -4.51
C ALA A 290 9.10 22.46 -3.75
N ILE A 291 8.75 21.24 -4.16
CA ILE A 291 9.27 20.00 -3.58
C ILE A 291 10.76 19.82 -3.90
N GLU A 292 11.20 20.12 -5.11
CA GLU A 292 12.62 20.10 -5.48
C GLU A 292 13.43 21.05 -4.58
N ARG A 293 12.95 22.28 -4.36
CA ARG A 293 13.57 23.24 -3.44
C ARG A 293 13.56 22.76 -1.98
N PHE A 294 12.49 22.07 -1.54
CA PHE A 294 12.42 21.51 -0.19
C PHE A 294 13.40 20.34 -0.03
N THR A 295 13.45 19.45 -1.00
CA THR A 295 14.30 18.24 -0.98
C THR A 295 15.77 18.51 -1.32
N SER A 296 16.11 19.70 -1.86
CA SER A 296 17.49 20.12 -2.04
C SER A 296 18.17 20.44 -0.70
N LYS A 297 17.38 20.79 0.33
CA LYS A 297 17.92 21.00 1.69
C LYS A 297 18.33 19.66 2.28
N LEU A 298 19.59 19.53 2.68
CA LEU A 298 20.18 18.28 3.17
C LEU A 298 19.40 17.66 4.34
N HIS A 299 18.95 18.49 5.30
CA HIS A 299 18.17 18.05 6.44
C HIS A 299 16.82 17.39 6.02
N SER A 300 16.08 18.05 5.10
CA SER A 300 14.81 17.53 4.59
C SER A 300 15.02 16.23 3.84
N TRP A 301 16.08 16.15 3.03
CA TRP A 301 16.41 14.94 2.28
C TRP A 301 16.81 13.77 3.19
N HIS A 302 17.59 14.03 4.25
CA HIS A 302 17.92 13.02 5.25
C HIS A 302 16.67 12.42 5.89
N GLY A 303 15.66 13.23 6.24
CA GLY A 303 14.40 12.76 6.78
C GLY A 303 13.64 11.84 5.81
N ILE A 304 13.55 12.24 4.53
CA ILE A 304 12.89 11.45 3.48
C ILE A 304 13.59 10.10 3.28
N VAL A 305 14.92 10.10 3.21
CA VAL A 305 15.71 8.86 3.04
C VAL A 305 15.56 7.97 4.27
N ALA A 306 15.53 8.53 5.48
CA ALA A 306 15.33 7.77 6.71
C ALA A 306 13.98 7.03 6.69
N ILE A 307 12.87 7.70 6.37
CA ILE A 307 11.57 7.05 6.28
C ILE A 307 11.55 6.04 5.12
N SER A 308 12.10 6.41 3.95
CA SER A 308 12.14 5.53 2.77
C SER A 308 12.91 4.23 2.99
N ALA A 309 13.91 4.24 3.88
CA ALA A 309 14.73 3.06 4.19
C ALA A 309 13.98 1.98 4.99
N VAL A 310 12.84 2.30 5.59
CA VAL A 310 12.00 1.40 6.39
C VAL A 310 10.51 1.47 5.99
N ILE A 311 10.24 1.99 4.79
CA ILE A 311 8.88 2.30 4.34
C ILE A 311 7.98 1.07 4.27
N MET A 312 8.52 -0.08 3.84
CA MET A 312 7.77 -1.34 3.77
C MET A 312 7.47 -1.87 5.18
N THR A 313 8.42 -1.75 6.10
CA THR A 313 8.22 -2.18 7.49
C THR A 313 7.15 -1.31 8.16
N ILE A 314 7.20 0.02 8.02
CA ILE A 314 6.15 0.92 8.51
C ILE A 314 4.79 0.50 7.92
N TYR A 315 4.73 0.34 6.60
CA TYR A 315 3.52 -0.05 5.89
C TYR A 315 2.91 -1.36 6.38
N LEU A 316 3.72 -2.38 6.58
CA LEU A 316 3.24 -3.70 6.98
C LEU A 316 2.82 -3.75 8.45
N TRP A 317 3.47 -3.00 9.33
CA TRP A 317 3.30 -3.14 10.77
C TRP A 317 2.40 -2.09 11.43
N HIS A 318 1.97 -1.02 10.74
CA HIS A 318 1.18 0.05 11.36
C HIS A 318 -0.18 -0.41 11.92
N LEU A 319 -0.86 -1.33 11.24
CA LEU A 319 -2.12 -1.88 11.74
C LEU A 319 -1.89 -2.95 12.81
N SER A 320 -0.78 -3.71 12.73
CA SER A 320 -0.34 -4.57 13.84
C SER A 320 -0.04 -3.74 15.10
N ALA A 321 0.60 -2.58 14.96
CA ALA A 321 0.83 -1.67 16.08
C ALA A 321 -0.50 -1.23 16.72
N MET A 322 -1.50 -0.91 15.90
CA MET A 322 -2.83 -0.54 16.36
C MET A 322 -3.53 -1.70 17.09
N SER A 323 -3.50 -2.90 16.51
CA SER A 323 -4.11 -4.11 17.12
C SER A 323 -3.46 -4.48 18.45
N LEU A 324 -2.12 -4.42 18.53
CA LEU A 324 -1.38 -4.70 19.76
C LEU A 324 -1.62 -3.64 20.83
N PHE A 325 -1.67 -2.36 20.45
CA PHE A 325 -2.00 -1.28 21.40
C PHE A 325 -3.44 -1.38 21.90
N ALA A 326 -4.37 -1.73 21.01
CA ALA A 326 -5.76 -1.95 21.37
C ALA A 326 -5.91 -3.11 22.36
N ALA A 327 -5.29 -4.25 22.08
CA ALA A 327 -5.27 -5.39 22.98
C ALA A 327 -4.66 -5.02 24.34
N GLY A 328 -3.51 -4.36 24.35
CA GLY A 328 -2.87 -3.88 25.58
C GLY A 328 -3.78 -2.95 26.40
N GLY A 329 -4.47 -2.03 25.74
CA GLY A 329 -5.41 -1.10 26.39
C GLY A 329 -6.64 -1.79 26.96
N LEU A 330 -7.17 -2.81 26.28
CA LEU A 330 -8.32 -3.58 26.73
C LEU A 330 -7.98 -4.45 27.95
N PHE A 331 -6.82 -5.12 27.94
CA PHE A 331 -6.49 -6.11 28.96
C PHE A 331 -5.65 -5.56 30.11
N ALA A 332 -4.75 -4.59 29.87
CA ALA A 332 -3.89 -4.04 30.91
C ALA A 332 -4.49 -2.86 31.69
N PHE A 333 -5.41 -2.09 31.05
CA PHE A 333 -5.98 -0.86 31.61
C PHE A 333 -7.51 -0.90 31.71
N ASP A 334 -8.10 -2.09 31.76
CA ASP A 334 -9.56 -2.32 31.81
C ASP A 334 -10.34 -1.51 30.77
N GLY A 335 -9.72 -1.23 29.64
CA GLY A 335 -10.30 -0.50 28.53
C GLY A 335 -10.71 0.96 28.81
N ALA A 336 -10.21 1.57 29.89
CA ALA A 336 -10.63 2.93 30.31
C ALA A 336 -10.55 3.96 29.17
N PHE A 337 -9.49 3.86 28.34
CA PHE A 337 -9.30 4.74 27.16
C PHE A 337 -10.39 4.53 26.08
N PHE A 338 -10.99 3.37 26.01
CA PHE A 338 -11.98 2.99 25.00
C PHE A 338 -13.44 3.18 25.46
N ARG A 339 -13.67 3.70 26.68
CA ARG A 339 -15.01 4.01 27.20
C ARG A 339 -15.51 5.39 26.74
N ILE A 340 -14.63 6.19 26.11
CA ILE A 340 -14.98 7.52 25.58
C ILE A 340 -15.73 7.33 24.26
N GLU A 341 -16.94 7.87 24.18
CA GLU A 341 -17.79 7.75 23.01
C GLU A 341 -17.14 8.41 21.77
N PRO A 342 -16.99 7.66 20.65
CA PRO A 342 -16.43 8.18 19.41
C PRO A 342 -17.23 9.36 18.84
N GLY A 343 -16.51 10.35 18.28
CA GLY A 343 -17.10 11.56 17.69
C GLY A 343 -17.33 12.70 18.68
N THR A 344 -17.28 12.45 20.00
CA THR A 344 -17.36 13.51 21.02
C THR A 344 -16.07 14.36 21.07
N LEU A 345 -16.18 15.59 21.61
CA LEU A 345 -15.00 16.45 21.82
C LEU A 345 -13.94 15.74 22.67
N ALA A 346 -14.36 15.05 23.74
CA ALA A 346 -13.46 14.28 24.60
C ALA A 346 -12.70 13.21 23.80
N TRP A 347 -13.37 12.50 22.89
CA TRP A 347 -12.74 11.52 22.03
C TRP A 347 -11.69 12.17 21.10
N TRP A 348 -12.01 13.31 20.48
CA TRP A 348 -11.07 14.04 19.62
C TRP A 348 -9.86 14.53 20.39
N LEU A 349 -10.03 15.00 21.62
CA LEU A 349 -8.91 15.42 22.50
C LEU A 349 -7.98 14.27 22.90
N THR A 350 -8.43 13.03 22.82
CA THR A 350 -7.55 11.85 23.05
C THR A 350 -6.74 11.44 21.82
N ARG A 351 -7.08 11.91 20.61
CA ARG A 351 -6.40 11.47 19.38
C ARG A 351 -4.92 11.82 19.30
N PRO A 352 -4.42 12.98 19.78
CA PRO A 352 -2.98 13.22 19.84
C PRO A 352 -2.22 12.17 20.69
N LEU A 353 -2.80 11.79 21.83
CA LEU A 353 -2.22 10.75 22.70
C LEU A 353 -2.25 9.38 22.03
N TRP A 354 -3.39 9.01 21.42
CA TRP A 354 -3.56 7.82 20.60
C TRP A 354 -2.47 7.70 19.52
N LEU A 355 -2.30 8.76 18.72
CA LEU A 355 -1.30 8.79 17.66
C LEU A 355 0.11 8.67 18.22
N THR A 356 0.41 9.32 19.33
CA THR A 356 1.73 9.26 19.99
C THR A 356 2.08 7.84 20.41
N PHE A 357 1.16 7.12 21.04
CA PHE A 357 1.36 5.73 21.40
C PHE A 357 1.53 4.83 20.19
N LEU A 358 0.73 5.01 19.14
CA LEU A 358 0.85 4.22 17.91
C LEU A 358 2.18 4.47 17.19
N VAL A 359 2.67 5.71 17.17
CA VAL A 359 4.02 6.03 16.65
C VAL A 359 5.09 5.32 17.48
N ALA A 360 4.97 5.31 18.81
CA ALA A 360 5.92 4.64 19.68
C ALA A 360 5.93 3.12 19.46
N VAL A 361 4.75 2.47 19.45
CA VAL A 361 4.62 1.03 19.19
C VAL A 361 5.14 0.67 17.79
N THR A 362 4.78 1.46 16.77
CA THR A 362 5.30 1.28 15.40
C THR A 362 6.82 1.44 15.37
N GLY A 363 7.38 2.41 16.10
CA GLY A 363 8.82 2.59 16.23
C GLY A 363 9.53 1.38 16.81
N VAL A 364 8.94 0.72 17.81
CA VAL A 364 9.46 -0.54 18.38
C VAL A 364 9.41 -1.65 17.33
N LEU A 365 8.27 -1.85 16.66
CA LEU A 365 8.12 -2.86 15.62
C LEU A 365 9.08 -2.63 14.44
N VAL A 366 9.24 -1.39 14.00
CA VAL A 366 10.24 -1.04 12.97
C VAL A 366 11.65 -1.37 13.44
N SER A 367 11.98 -1.09 14.70
CA SER A 367 13.31 -1.41 15.24
C SER A 367 13.61 -2.92 15.26
N LEU A 368 12.59 -3.75 15.45
CA LEU A 368 12.69 -5.20 15.44
C LEU A 368 12.72 -5.79 14.03
N PHE A 369 11.88 -5.30 13.13
CA PHE A 369 11.60 -5.95 11.85
C PHE A 369 12.20 -5.27 10.61
N ALA A 370 12.71 -4.04 10.68
CA ALA A 370 13.36 -3.38 9.53
C ALA A 370 14.58 -4.14 9.00
N VAL A 371 15.19 -4.97 9.83
CA VAL A 371 16.31 -5.84 9.43
C VAL A 371 15.93 -6.76 8.25
N PHE A 372 14.67 -7.18 8.15
CA PHE A 372 14.20 -8.03 7.05
C PHE A 372 14.01 -7.25 5.74
N GLU A 373 13.78 -5.93 5.81
CA GLU A 373 13.75 -5.05 4.64
C GLU A 373 15.17 -4.79 4.08
N TRP A 374 16.20 -4.80 4.93
CA TRP A 374 17.58 -4.53 4.52
C TRP A 374 18.36 -5.78 4.11
N ARG A 375 18.01 -6.95 4.68
CA ARG A 375 18.70 -8.23 4.42
C ARG A 375 18.09 -9.02 3.27
N ILE A 376 17.97 -8.37 2.11
CA ILE A 376 17.45 -9.05 0.93
C ILE A 376 18.52 -10.00 0.39
N SER A 377 18.09 -11.22 0.07
CA SER A 377 18.98 -12.23 -0.53
C SER A 377 19.53 -11.75 -1.89
N ARG A 378 20.85 -11.86 -2.05
CA ARG A 378 21.56 -11.60 -3.32
C ARG A 378 21.82 -12.89 -4.13
N ARG A 379 21.09 -13.96 -3.85
CA ARG A 379 21.21 -15.21 -4.63
C ARG A 379 20.85 -14.95 -6.09
N PRO A 380 21.43 -15.70 -7.04
CA PRO A 380 20.95 -15.67 -8.42
C PRO A 380 19.47 -16.06 -8.47
N ALA A 381 18.76 -15.62 -9.50
CA ALA A 381 17.39 -16.04 -9.72
C ALA A 381 17.32 -17.55 -10.01
N PRO A 382 16.18 -18.20 -9.78
CA PRO A 382 15.99 -19.58 -10.20
C PRO A 382 16.21 -19.73 -11.71
N ASN A 383 16.92 -20.79 -12.14
CA ASN A 383 17.26 -20.98 -13.55
C ASN A 383 16.02 -21.20 -14.45
N LYS A 384 14.96 -21.78 -13.91
CA LYS A 384 13.72 -22.07 -14.65
C LYS A 384 12.70 -20.97 -14.44
N ILE A 385 12.18 -20.37 -15.52
CA ILE A 385 11.15 -19.32 -15.46
C ILE A 385 9.88 -19.80 -14.77
N GLN A 386 9.53 -21.10 -14.95
CA GLN A 386 8.35 -21.71 -14.30
C GLN A 386 8.43 -21.59 -12.76
N VAL A 387 9.61 -21.75 -12.18
CA VAL A 387 9.82 -21.61 -10.72
C VAL A 387 9.54 -20.17 -10.29
N VAL A 388 9.99 -19.19 -11.07
CA VAL A 388 9.71 -17.78 -10.80
C VAL A 388 8.21 -17.48 -10.91
N VAL A 389 7.54 -17.98 -11.97
CA VAL A 389 6.09 -17.80 -12.17
C VAL A 389 5.31 -18.39 -11.00
N VAL A 390 5.59 -19.65 -10.64
CA VAL A 390 4.93 -20.31 -9.49
C VAL A 390 5.20 -19.54 -8.19
N GLY A 391 6.43 -19.11 -7.96
CA GLY A 391 6.79 -18.31 -6.81
C GLY A 391 6.02 -16.97 -6.74
N VAL A 392 5.86 -16.29 -7.86
CA VAL A 392 5.04 -15.06 -7.97
C VAL A 392 3.57 -15.35 -7.70
N LEU A 393 3.01 -16.38 -8.30
CA LEU A 393 1.60 -16.76 -8.10
C LEU A 393 1.31 -17.10 -6.63
N LEU A 394 2.20 -17.86 -5.99
CA LEU A 394 2.04 -18.20 -4.57
C LEU A 394 2.18 -16.98 -3.67
N THR A 395 3.14 -16.09 -3.91
CA THR A 395 3.32 -14.88 -3.07
C THR A 395 2.22 -13.85 -3.28
N ALA A 396 1.85 -13.55 -4.51
CA ALA A 396 0.76 -12.61 -4.80
C ALA A 396 -0.60 -13.19 -4.42
N GLY A 397 -0.82 -14.48 -4.72
CA GLY A 397 -2.06 -15.19 -4.38
C GLY A 397 -2.27 -15.32 -2.86
N SER A 398 -1.22 -15.65 -2.09
CA SER A 398 -1.31 -15.68 -0.62
C SER A 398 -1.58 -14.30 -0.03
N ALA A 399 -0.96 -13.24 -0.56
CA ALA A 399 -1.24 -11.87 -0.13
C ALA A 399 -2.68 -11.45 -0.43
N ALA A 400 -3.23 -11.83 -1.59
CA ALA A 400 -4.63 -11.63 -1.93
C ALA A 400 -5.56 -12.43 -1.02
N ALA A 401 -5.29 -13.71 -0.81
CA ALA A 401 -6.09 -14.58 0.03
C ALA A 401 -6.15 -14.07 1.48
N VAL A 402 -4.99 -13.72 2.06
CA VAL A 402 -4.94 -13.23 3.44
C VAL A 402 -5.71 -11.91 3.62
N SER A 403 -5.74 -11.07 2.61
CA SER A 403 -6.45 -9.77 2.69
C SER A 403 -7.97 -9.88 2.44
N THR A 404 -8.44 -10.99 1.87
CA THR A 404 -9.86 -11.21 1.54
C THR A 404 -10.55 -12.17 2.48
N ILE A 405 -9.92 -13.28 2.80
CA ILE A 405 -10.49 -14.32 3.67
C ILE A 405 -9.80 -14.42 5.03
N GLY A 406 -8.70 -13.69 5.23
CA GLY A 406 -7.95 -13.64 6.50
C GLY A 406 -6.92 -14.76 6.65
N ILE A 407 -6.05 -14.61 7.64
CA ILE A 407 -5.08 -15.65 8.04
C ILE A 407 -5.67 -16.63 9.05
N ALA A 408 -6.81 -16.29 9.66
CA ALA A 408 -7.56 -17.10 10.60
C ALA A 408 -9.05 -17.13 10.27
N THR A 409 -9.76 -18.16 10.73
CA THR A 409 -11.22 -18.20 10.75
C THR A 409 -11.79 -17.35 11.89
N ARG A 410 -13.12 -17.14 11.90
CA ARG A 410 -13.79 -16.42 12.99
C ARG A 410 -13.60 -17.07 14.36
N ASP A 411 -13.38 -18.39 14.41
CA ASP A 411 -13.07 -19.15 15.62
C ASP A 411 -11.58 -19.08 15.99
N ALA A 412 -10.83 -18.15 15.42
CA ALA A 412 -9.39 -17.97 15.61
C ALA A 412 -8.52 -19.21 15.27
N VAL A 413 -8.97 -20.01 14.32
CA VAL A 413 -8.18 -21.15 13.80
C VAL A 413 -7.36 -20.70 12.60
N VAL A 414 -6.05 -20.99 12.61
CA VAL A 414 -5.14 -20.62 11.52
C VAL A 414 -5.51 -21.33 10.22
N GLN A 415 -5.64 -20.57 9.14
CA GLN A 415 -5.86 -21.09 7.77
C GLN A 415 -4.51 -21.46 7.13
N TRP A 416 -3.95 -22.61 7.51
CA TRP A 416 -2.58 -23.05 7.19
C TRP A 416 -2.21 -23.04 5.72
N SER A 417 -3.16 -23.19 4.81
CA SER A 417 -2.91 -23.15 3.36
C SER A 417 -2.31 -21.81 2.91
N ILE A 418 -2.72 -20.70 3.56
CA ILE A 418 -2.26 -19.34 3.20
C ILE A 418 -0.81 -19.09 3.61
N PRO A 419 -0.40 -19.22 4.90
CA PRO A 419 0.99 -19.04 5.27
C PRO A 419 1.91 -20.09 4.63
N ALA A 420 1.44 -21.33 4.42
CA ALA A 420 2.20 -22.35 3.69
C ALA A 420 2.48 -21.93 2.24
N ALA A 421 1.47 -21.44 1.52
CA ALA A 421 1.65 -20.93 0.15
C ALA A 421 2.60 -19.72 0.12
N ALA A 422 2.48 -18.80 1.08
CA ALA A 422 3.36 -17.64 1.21
C ALA A 422 4.82 -18.07 1.42
N LEU A 423 5.07 -19.00 2.33
CA LEU A 423 6.42 -19.53 2.63
C LEU A 423 6.99 -20.32 1.45
N ALA A 424 6.17 -21.16 0.79
CA ALA A 424 6.58 -21.90 -0.40
C ALA A 424 6.97 -20.94 -1.53
N GLY A 425 6.15 -19.92 -1.81
CA GLY A 425 6.45 -18.89 -2.80
C GLY A 425 7.72 -18.11 -2.47
N ALA A 426 7.90 -17.71 -1.19
CA ALA A 426 9.10 -17.05 -0.72
C ALA A 426 10.35 -17.94 -0.87
N ALA A 427 10.25 -19.23 -0.58
CA ALA A 427 11.33 -20.20 -0.76
C ALA A 427 11.73 -20.34 -2.22
N LEU A 428 10.75 -20.53 -3.13
CA LEU A 428 10.98 -20.64 -4.57
C LEU A 428 11.68 -19.39 -5.14
N LEU A 429 11.29 -18.19 -4.68
CA LEU A 429 11.92 -16.95 -5.08
C LEU A 429 13.25 -16.67 -4.35
N GLY A 430 13.58 -17.42 -3.30
CA GLY A 430 14.74 -17.14 -2.43
C GLY A 430 14.53 -15.87 -1.58
N ALA A 431 13.28 -15.57 -1.21
CA ALA A 431 12.87 -14.42 -0.39
C ALA A 431 12.82 -14.76 1.11
N LEU A 432 13.11 -15.99 1.52
CA LEU A 432 13.18 -16.35 2.95
C LEU A 432 14.35 -15.62 3.63
N PRO A 433 14.13 -15.05 4.84
CA PRO A 433 15.18 -14.45 5.64
C PRO A 433 16.27 -15.49 5.97
N ARG A 434 17.55 -15.06 5.96
CA ARG A 434 18.66 -15.95 6.36
C ARG A 434 18.91 -15.84 7.88
N PRO A 435 19.16 -16.97 8.57
CA PRO A 435 19.77 -16.92 9.89
C PRO A 435 21.14 -16.22 9.81
N ARG A 436 21.58 -15.62 10.91
CA ARG A 436 22.93 -15.07 11.01
C ARG A 436 23.94 -16.21 10.79
N SER A 437 24.75 -16.16 9.72
CA SER A 437 26.00 -16.86 9.75
C SER A 437 26.88 -16.13 10.76
N HIS A 438 27.25 -16.78 11.83
CA HIS A 438 28.28 -16.34 12.75
C HIS A 438 29.61 -16.48 11.97
N THR A 439 30.01 -15.44 11.25
CA THR A 439 31.38 -15.22 10.78
C THR A 439 31.80 -13.84 11.24
#